data_ea7ad9a0d58640985ea9d5830aba346a
#
_entry.id   ea7ad9a0d58640985ea9d5830aba346a
#
_cell.length_a   1.000
_cell.length_b   1.000
_cell.length_c   1.000
_cell.angle_alpha   90.00
_cell.angle_beta   90.00
_cell.angle_gamma   90.00
#
_symmetry.space_group_name_H-M   'P 1'
#
loop_
_entity.id
_entity.type
_entity.pdbx_description
1 polymer ?
#
loop_
_entity_poly.entity_id
_entity_poly.type
_entity_poly.pdbx_seq_one_letter_code
_entity_poly.pdbx_strand_id
1 'polypeptide(L)'
;MKFKTVAEAFNYYKDFNNAALEKRAQEIAHVIETDANADVESLNIELRGIKEAKANNADKDVQGAETRGFNVLTGMNAGKPDEKTFGDDVFDTKEYRSAFFKSLLGHQMNEVEKAAFDKGMQIAEKRTDLPTGSGDVPAILPTQTLNEIISKARTMGGLIAECRSFSLPSKIAVPVATPKDKAAWHTEGAAVDSEKVSIASVTFDGYEIMKVFSISAKVRTMSINAFESYLVQELTACVMETIADALINGTGSDQGTGLLSGITWVKTGAGKNNVQIAASGSFTYANVVETVALLKRGYSNGAKWCMNNATLYNVFYGMTDQNKRPIFIADPKAETVGKVLGFDVVIDDNMPDNAAILGNYAQYMGYNMPEGISIETSRESSFRKGLIDYRAMAIADCKPIVTEAFVLLDKATA
;
A
#
# COMPACT_ATOMS: atom_id res chain seq x y z
N MET A 1 18.15 -12.31 -51.68
CA MET A 1 19.06 -13.46 -51.33
C MET A 1 18.23 -14.39 -50.47
N LYS A 2 18.44 -15.70 -50.62
CA LYS A 2 17.75 -16.67 -49.73
C LYS A 2 18.74 -17.25 -48.77
N PHE A 3 18.55 -16.97 -47.47
CA PHE A 3 19.34 -17.56 -46.39
C PHE A 3 18.66 -18.83 -45.89
N LYS A 4 19.46 -19.87 -45.59
CA LYS A 4 18.95 -21.15 -45.08
C LYS A 4 18.88 -21.17 -43.57
N THR A 5 19.69 -20.38 -42.89
CA THR A 5 19.72 -20.30 -41.42
C THR A 5 19.86 -18.85 -40.94
N VAL A 6 19.40 -18.61 -39.70
CA VAL A 6 19.52 -17.30 -39.06
C VAL A 6 20.97 -16.89 -38.88
N ALA A 7 21.88 -17.87 -38.61
CA ALA A 7 23.30 -17.63 -38.48
C ALA A 7 23.98 -17.14 -39.78
N GLU A 8 23.54 -17.66 -40.94
CA GLU A 8 24.02 -17.15 -42.25
C GLU A 8 23.55 -15.71 -42.49
N ALA A 9 22.29 -15.40 -42.19
CA ALA A 9 21.76 -14.07 -42.32
C ALA A 9 22.50 -13.10 -41.34
N PHE A 10 22.68 -13.48 -40.09
CA PHE A 10 23.44 -12.71 -39.10
C PHE A 10 24.86 -12.41 -39.58
N ASN A 11 25.62 -13.43 -40.04
CA ASN A 11 26.99 -13.25 -40.52
C ASN A 11 27.11 -12.32 -41.73
N TYR A 12 26.07 -12.28 -42.59
CA TYR A 12 26.00 -11.37 -43.71
C TYR A 12 25.74 -9.92 -43.26
N TYR A 13 24.84 -9.72 -42.27
CA TYR A 13 24.40 -8.39 -41.85
C TYR A 13 25.19 -7.78 -40.67
N LYS A 14 26.06 -8.53 -40.01
CA LYS A 14 26.79 -8.11 -38.79
C LYS A 14 27.64 -6.84 -38.96
N ASP A 15 28.08 -6.54 -40.17
CA ASP A 15 28.97 -5.38 -40.46
C ASP A 15 28.18 -4.21 -41.10
N PHE A 16 26.86 -4.35 -41.24
CA PHE A 16 26.02 -3.30 -41.82
C PHE A 16 25.63 -2.24 -40.75
N ASN A 17 25.51 -0.98 -41.18
CA ASN A 17 25.05 0.11 -40.34
C ASN A 17 23.56 -0.07 -39.93
N ASN A 18 23.19 0.35 -38.74
CA ASN A 18 21.83 0.24 -38.20
C ASN A 18 20.76 0.86 -39.12
N ALA A 19 21.07 1.98 -39.78
CA ALA A 19 20.15 2.61 -40.75
C ALA A 19 19.90 1.73 -41.99
N ALA A 20 20.91 1.02 -42.49
CA ALA A 20 20.77 0.10 -43.59
C ALA A 20 19.99 -1.16 -43.20
N LEU A 21 20.18 -1.63 -41.97
CA LEU A 21 19.45 -2.77 -41.39
C LEU A 21 17.96 -2.44 -41.22
N GLU A 22 17.63 -1.23 -40.78
CA GLU A 22 16.24 -0.77 -40.69
C GLU A 22 15.55 -0.67 -42.04
N LYS A 23 16.23 -0.07 -43.02
CA LYS A 23 15.70 0.04 -44.36
C LYS A 23 15.40 -1.32 -44.96
N ARG A 24 16.32 -2.28 -44.80
CA ARG A 24 16.15 -3.64 -45.30
C ARG A 24 15.01 -4.39 -44.59
N ALA A 25 14.86 -4.19 -43.28
CA ALA A 25 13.75 -4.76 -42.50
C ALA A 25 12.38 -4.23 -42.99
N GLN A 26 12.29 -2.92 -43.31
CA GLN A 26 11.09 -2.34 -43.87
C GLN A 26 10.77 -2.86 -45.27
N GLU A 27 11.77 -3.03 -46.14
CA GLU A 27 11.61 -3.64 -47.47
C GLU A 27 11.06 -5.06 -47.37
N ILE A 28 11.57 -5.87 -46.45
CA ILE A 28 11.10 -7.25 -46.22
C ILE A 28 9.65 -7.24 -45.71
N ALA A 29 9.32 -6.37 -44.77
CA ALA A 29 7.95 -6.23 -44.26
C ALA A 29 6.97 -5.86 -45.41
N HIS A 30 7.34 -4.90 -46.24
CA HIS A 30 6.55 -4.50 -47.40
C HIS A 30 6.34 -5.64 -48.42
N VAL A 31 7.38 -6.46 -48.64
CA VAL A 31 7.28 -7.62 -49.55
C VAL A 31 6.33 -8.68 -48.98
N ILE A 32 6.38 -8.93 -47.68
CA ILE A 32 5.46 -9.87 -47.01
C ILE A 32 4.00 -9.41 -47.10
N GLU A 33 3.76 -8.09 -47.04
CA GLU A 33 2.41 -7.50 -47.11
C GLU A 33 1.86 -7.44 -48.53
N THR A 34 2.71 -7.26 -49.55
CA THR A 34 2.25 -7.00 -50.94
C THR A 34 2.29 -8.20 -51.87
N ASP A 35 3.15 -9.17 -51.59
CA ASP A 35 3.33 -10.33 -52.47
C ASP A 35 2.75 -11.62 -51.85
N ALA A 36 1.61 -12.05 -52.31
CA ALA A 36 0.90 -13.26 -51.87
C ALA A 36 1.72 -14.56 -52.09
N ASN A 37 2.74 -14.53 -52.96
CA ASN A 37 3.62 -15.66 -53.26
C ASN A 37 5.02 -15.55 -52.60
N ALA A 38 5.19 -14.58 -51.71
CA ALA A 38 6.45 -14.39 -51.00
C ALA A 38 6.82 -15.61 -50.15
N ASP A 39 8.10 -16.00 -50.22
CA ASP A 39 8.65 -17.08 -49.39
C ASP A 39 8.86 -16.59 -47.95
N VAL A 40 7.75 -16.60 -47.21
CA VAL A 40 7.65 -16.02 -45.85
C VAL A 40 8.67 -16.67 -44.88
N GLU A 41 9.03 -17.96 -45.09
CA GLU A 41 9.94 -18.67 -44.22
C GLU A 41 11.35 -18.12 -44.39
N SER A 42 11.86 -17.95 -45.60
CA SER A 42 13.18 -17.41 -45.86
C SER A 42 13.29 -15.93 -45.48
N LEU A 43 12.23 -15.17 -45.66
CA LEU A 43 12.17 -13.75 -45.24
C LEU A 43 12.15 -13.57 -43.73
N ASN A 44 11.50 -14.47 -42.99
CA ASN A 44 11.55 -14.49 -41.52
C ASN A 44 12.93 -14.86 -40.98
N ILE A 45 13.64 -15.77 -41.64
CA ILE A 45 15.04 -16.13 -41.30
C ILE A 45 15.92 -14.87 -41.49
N GLU A 46 15.76 -14.16 -42.58
CA GLU A 46 16.49 -12.92 -42.88
C GLU A 46 16.17 -11.82 -41.82
N LEU A 47 14.91 -11.62 -41.45
CA LEU A 47 14.48 -10.66 -40.43
C LEU A 47 15.07 -10.97 -39.05
N ARG A 48 15.11 -12.25 -38.66
CA ARG A 48 15.74 -12.65 -37.40
C ARG A 48 17.24 -12.39 -37.40
N GLY A 49 17.95 -12.68 -38.50
CA GLY A 49 19.37 -12.37 -38.66
C GLY A 49 19.65 -10.84 -38.59
N ILE A 50 18.81 -10.02 -39.22
CA ILE A 50 18.90 -8.55 -39.11
C ILE A 50 18.68 -8.07 -37.67
N LYS A 51 17.73 -8.67 -36.94
CA LYS A 51 17.44 -8.32 -35.54
C LYS A 51 18.63 -8.64 -34.62
N GLU A 52 19.26 -9.79 -34.80
CA GLU A 52 20.46 -10.18 -34.05
C GLU A 52 21.68 -9.31 -34.41
N ALA A 53 21.86 -8.94 -35.69
CA ALA A 53 22.88 -8.02 -36.10
C ALA A 53 22.71 -6.62 -35.50
N LYS A 54 21.49 -6.15 -35.41
CA LYS A 54 21.15 -4.86 -34.78
C LYS A 54 21.42 -4.87 -33.28
N ALA A 55 21.11 -5.95 -32.57
CA ALA A 55 21.43 -6.14 -31.17
C ALA A 55 22.95 -6.16 -30.94
N ASN A 56 23.72 -6.87 -31.75
CA ASN A 56 25.17 -6.92 -31.66
C ASN A 56 25.84 -5.55 -31.97
N ASN A 57 25.25 -4.74 -32.86
CA ASN A 57 25.73 -3.39 -33.12
C ASN A 57 25.41 -2.45 -31.96
N ALA A 58 24.28 -2.60 -31.28
CA ALA A 58 23.96 -1.87 -30.07
C ALA A 58 24.96 -2.15 -28.95
N ASP A 59 25.35 -3.42 -28.76
CA ASP A 59 26.37 -3.81 -27.78
C ASP A 59 27.77 -3.27 -28.14
N LYS A 60 28.11 -3.20 -29.42
CA LYS A 60 29.37 -2.58 -29.90
C LYS A 60 29.38 -1.06 -29.69
N ASP A 61 28.24 -0.40 -29.88
CA ASP A 61 28.12 1.05 -29.63
C ASP A 61 28.26 1.37 -28.14
N VAL A 62 27.74 0.52 -27.24
CA VAL A 62 27.94 0.62 -25.80
C VAL A 62 29.39 0.41 -25.40
N GLN A 63 30.05 -0.65 -25.93
CA GLN A 63 31.49 -0.88 -25.70
C GLN A 63 32.36 0.22 -26.32
N GLY A 64 31.99 0.73 -27.49
CA GLY A 64 32.68 1.87 -28.12
C GLY A 64 32.56 3.18 -27.35
N ALA A 65 31.44 3.39 -26.65
CA ALA A 65 31.23 4.53 -25.77
C ALA A 65 32.07 4.43 -24.48
N GLU A 66 32.18 3.23 -23.90
CA GLU A 66 33.04 2.99 -22.73
C GLU A 66 34.54 3.14 -23.06
N THR A 67 35.00 2.62 -24.22
CA THR A 67 36.40 2.80 -24.66
C THR A 67 36.70 4.25 -25.07
N ARG A 68 35.77 5.00 -25.64
CA ARG A 68 35.95 6.42 -25.90
C ARG A 68 36.07 7.24 -24.63
N GLY A 69 35.26 6.92 -23.62
CA GLY A 69 35.37 7.55 -22.29
C GLY A 69 36.71 7.28 -21.63
N PHE A 70 37.20 6.05 -21.71
CA PHE A 70 38.50 5.65 -21.16
C PHE A 70 39.71 6.28 -21.93
N ASN A 71 39.65 6.33 -23.25
CA ASN A 71 40.70 6.95 -24.05
C ASN A 71 40.81 8.46 -23.91
N VAL A 72 39.71 9.15 -23.58
CA VAL A 72 39.72 10.59 -23.25
C VAL A 72 40.41 10.82 -21.91
N LEU A 73 40.33 9.87 -20.98
CA LEU A 73 40.99 9.98 -19.67
C LEU A 73 42.49 9.62 -19.70
N THR A 74 42.92 8.75 -20.62
CA THR A 74 44.34 8.27 -20.69
C THR A 74 45.18 8.95 -21.77
N GLY A 75 44.55 9.68 -22.68
CA GLY A 75 45.23 10.16 -23.90
C GLY A 75 45.65 11.62 -23.93
N MET A 76 45.67 12.36 -22.91
CA MET A 76 45.87 13.59 -22.99
C MET A 76 46.56 14.54 -22.27
N ASN A 77 47.40 15.13 -22.81
CA ASN A 77 47.99 16.45 -22.55
C ASN A 77 47.36 17.20 -21.41
N ALA A 78 48.23 17.60 -20.49
CA ALA A 78 47.98 18.59 -19.46
C ALA A 78 47.53 19.93 -20.02
N GLY A 79 46.42 19.99 -20.70
CA GLY A 79 45.62 21.17 -20.87
C GLY A 79 44.73 21.26 -19.64
N LYS A 80 44.62 22.42 -19.00
CA LYS A 80 43.66 22.72 -17.92
C LYS A 80 42.34 22.10 -18.26
N PRO A 81 41.66 21.44 -17.30
CA PRO A 81 40.29 20.95 -17.53
C PRO A 81 39.46 22.14 -18.01
N ASP A 82 38.88 22.02 -19.20
CA ASP A 82 37.89 22.98 -19.66
C ASP A 82 36.88 23.11 -18.56
N GLU A 83 36.73 24.27 -17.99
CA GLU A 83 35.63 24.63 -17.13
C GLU A 83 34.35 24.35 -17.94
N LYS A 84 33.75 23.18 -17.76
CA LYS A 84 32.39 22.97 -18.21
C LYS A 84 31.54 24.00 -17.50
N THR A 85 31.24 25.10 -18.18
CA THR A 85 30.29 26.11 -17.72
C THR A 85 28.92 25.44 -17.68
N PHE A 86 28.57 24.92 -16.51
CA PHE A 86 27.22 24.47 -16.25
C PHE A 86 26.30 25.70 -16.33
N GLY A 87 25.26 25.64 -17.16
CA GLY A 87 24.23 26.67 -17.25
C GLY A 87 23.35 26.72 -15.99
N ASP A 88 22.24 27.45 -16.03
CA ASP A 88 21.30 27.59 -14.91
C ASP A 88 20.60 26.29 -14.53
N ASP A 89 20.68 25.25 -15.35
CA ASP A 89 20.07 23.93 -15.12
C ASP A 89 21.05 22.88 -14.55
N VAL A 90 21.96 23.32 -13.66
CA VAL A 90 22.96 22.42 -13.02
C VAL A 90 22.28 21.24 -12.31
N PHE A 91 21.10 21.44 -11.75
CA PHE A 91 20.37 20.44 -10.99
C PHE A 91 19.87 19.24 -11.82
N ASP A 92 19.76 19.39 -13.15
CA ASP A 92 19.35 18.34 -14.07
C ASP A 92 20.52 17.51 -14.63
N THR A 93 21.75 17.89 -14.31
CA THR A 93 22.94 17.20 -14.81
C THR A 93 23.16 15.86 -14.10
N LYS A 94 23.68 14.86 -14.82
CA LYS A 94 24.02 13.55 -14.25
C LYS A 94 25.13 13.69 -13.19
N GLU A 95 26.06 14.60 -13.42
CA GLU A 95 27.18 14.91 -12.55
C GLU A 95 26.72 15.45 -11.20
N TYR A 96 25.79 16.39 -11.18
CA TYR A 96 25.22 16.92 -9.94
C TYR A 96 24.47 15.84 -9.14
N ARG A 97 23.68 15.01 -9.82
CA ARG A 97 22.94 13.91 -9.17
C ARG A 97 23.87 12.88 -8.54
N SER A 98 24.91 12.46 -9.29
CA SER A 98 25.92 11.55 -8.77
C SER A 98 26.66 12.15 -7.56
N ALA A 99 27.02 13.42 -7.63
CA ALA A 99 27.67 14.14 -6.55
C ALA A 99 26.80 14.25 -5.29
N PHE A 100 25.52 14.55 -5.46
CA PHE A 100 24.54 14.63 -4.36
C PHE A 100 24.41 13.29 -3.62
N PHE A 101 24.26 12.19 -4.35
CA PHE A 101 24.18 10.87 -3.72
C PHE A 101 25.48 10.45 -3.04
N LYS A 102 26.62 10.75 -3.64
CA LYS A 102 27.94 10.49 -3.03
C LYS A 102 28.13 11.30 -1.75
N SER A 103 27.69 12.55 -1.74
CA SER A 103 27.70 13.41 -0.54
C SER A 103 26.84 12.82 0.57
N LEU A 104 25.64 12.36 0.26
CA LEU A 104 24.70 11.78 1.20
C LEU A 104 25.22 10.45 1.80
N LEU A 105 25.95 9.67 1.00
CA LEU A 105 26.51 8.37 1.39
C LEU A 105 27.94 8.48 1.96
N GLY A 106 28.53 9.68 2.01
CA GLY A 106 29.90 9.90 2.49
C GLY A 106 30.99 9.35 1.55
N HIS A 107 30.70 9.15 0.26
CA HIS A 107 31.67 8.70 -0.73
C HIS A 107 32.44 9.87 -1.35
N GLN A 108 33.66 9.60 -1.81
CA GLN A 108 34.47 10.62 -2.48
C GLN A 108 33.90 10.95 -3.87
N MET A 109 33.83 12.25 -4.18
CA MET A 109 33.36 12.77 -5.47
C MET A 109 34.54 13.00 -6.42
N ASN A 110 34.32 12.86 -7.73
CA ASN A 110 35.25 13.28 -8.77
C ASN A 110 35.33 14.82 -8.83
N GLU A 111 36.40 15.38 -9.45
CA GLU A 111 36.55 16.84 -9.60
C GLU A 111 35.38 17.48 -10.36
N VAL A 112 34.84 16.81 -11.40
CA VAL A 112 33.69 17.28 -12.19
C VAL A 112 32.41 17.24 -11.38
N GLU A 113 32.20 16.20 -10.60
CA GLU A 113 31.07 16.06 -9.69
C GLU A 113 31.12 17.11 -8.58
N LYS A 114 32.30 17.34 -8.02
CA LYS A 114 32.54 18.37 -7.01
C LYS A 114 32.25 19.78 -7.54
N ALA A 115 32.74 20.11 -8.75
CA ALA A 115 32.44 21.38 -9.38
C ALA A 115 30.96 21.59 -9.67
N ALA A 116 30.23 20.54 -10.10
CA ALA A 116 28.79 20.60 -10.30
C ALA A 116 28.04 20.79 -8.97
N PHE A 117 28.48 20.11 -7.91
CA PHE A 117 27.89 20.20 -6.56
C PHE A 117 28.11 21.59 -5.96
N ASP A 118 29.34 22.11 -6.00
CA ASP A 118 29.70 23.45 -5.48
C ASP A 118 28.93 24.56 -6.21
N LYS A 119 28.75 24.42 -7.53
CA LYS A 119 27.96 25.37 -8.31
C LYS A 119 26.47 25.29 -7.99
N GLY A 120 25.93 24.09 -7.76
CA GLY A 120 24.57 23.89 -7.26
C GLY A 120 24.36 24.55 -5.90
N MET A 121 25.33 24.41 -4.99
CA MET A 121 25.30 25.06 -3.67
C MET A 121 25.35 26.58 -3.78
N GLN A 122 26.19 27.14 -4.67
CA GLN A 122 26.26 28.60 -4.91
C GLN A 122 24.96 29.18 -5.49
N ILE A 123 24.29 28.44 -6.38
CA ILE A 123 22.95 28.81 -6.90
C ILE A 123 21.92 28.76 -5.78
N ALA A 124 22.03 27.79 -4.88
CA ALA A 124 21.20 27.69 -3.70
C ALA A 124 21.39 28.88 -2.75
N GLU A 125 22.63 29.22 -2.45
CA GLU A 125 22.98 30.38 -1.59
C GLU A 125 22.49 31.71 -2.19
N LYS A 126 22.62 31.92 -3.50
CA LYS A 126 22.09 33.11 -4.17
C LYS A 126 20.55 33.21 -4.15
N ARG A 127 19.84 32.08 -4.01
CA ARG A 127 18.39 32.08 -3.86
C ARG A 127 17.93 32.39 -2.43
N THR A 128 18.80 32.26 -1.44
CA THR A 128 18.54 32.61 -0.05
C THR A 128 18.65 34.10 0.25
N ASP A 129 19.18 34.90 -0.65
CA ASP A 129 19.27 36.40 -0.50
C ASP A 129 17.95 37.15 -0.72
N LEU A 130 16.84 36.46 -0.95
CA LEU A 130 15.50 37.04 -0.89
C LEU A 130 15.02 37.05 0.56
N PRO A 131 14.49 38.18 1.08
CA PRO A 131 14.12 38.31 2.49
C PRO A 131 12.83 37.54 2.78
N THR A 132 12.97 36.26 3.04
CA THR A 132 11.92 35.41 3.59
C THR A 132 12.50 34.58 4.71
N GLY A 133 11.89 34.64 5.88
CA GLY A 133 12.38 34.21 7.19
C GLY A 133 13.14 32.89 7.23
N SER A 134 14.10 32.91 8.13
CA SER A 134 14.91 31.76 8.54
C SER A 134 14.04 30.52 8.85
N GLY A 135 14.22 29.45 8.07
CA GLY A 135 13.66 28.15 8.43
C GLY A 135 13.49 27.12 7.31
N ASP A 136 13.32 27.56 6.09
CA ASP A 136 13.08 26.65 4.96
C ASP A 136 14.18 26.78 3.90
N VAL A 137 15.30 26.11 4.14
CA VAL A 137 16.17 25.75 3.02
C VAL A 137 15.56 24.47 2.42
N PRO A 138 14.79 24.54 1.32
CA PRO A 138 14.39 23.34 0.65
C PRO A 138 15.67 22.65 0.19
N ALA A 139 15.93 21.45 0.66
CA ALA A 139 17.00 20.63 0.13
C ALA A 139 16.85 20.63 -1.39
N ILE A 140 17.84 21.18 -2.10
CA ILE A 140 17.83 21.28 -3.56
C ILE A 140 18.10 19.88 -4.08
N LEU A 141 17.03 19.09 -4.16
CA LEU A 141 17.07 17.75 -4.71
C LEU A 141 17.08 17.85 -6.23
N PRO A 142 17.93 17.09 -6.90
CA PRO A 142 17.89 16.97 -8.35
C PRO A 142 16.49 16.55 -8.80
N THR A 143 15.95 17.15 -9.87
CA THR A 143 14.59 16.91 -10.35
C THR A 143 14.27 15.45 -10.61
N GLN A 144 15.25 14.62 -10.97
CA GLN A 144 15.05 13.18 -11.18
C GLN A 144 15.03 12.33 -9.89
N THR A 145 15.48 12.87 -8.75
CA THR A 145 15.32 12.18 -7.45
C THR A 145 13.96 12.42 -6.83
N LEU A 146 13.25 13.46 -7.25
CA LEU A 146 11.87 13.73 -6.84
C LEU A 146 10.83 12.78 -7.47
N ASN A 147 11.26 11.86 -8.37
CA ASN A 147 10.35 10.86 -8.93
C ASN A 147 10.01 9.74 -7.93
N GLU A 148 10.72 9.65 -6.81
CA GLU A 148 10.45 8.70 -5.75
C GLU A 148 10.10 9.46 -4.46
N ILE A 149 8.85 9.31 -4.02
CA ILE A 149 8.38 9.91 -2.77
C ILE A 149 8.36 8.81 -1.72
N ILE A 150 9.21 8.92 -0.71
CA ILE A 150 9.23 8.01 0.42
C ILE A 150 8.15 8.46 1.40
N SER A 151 7.06 7.72 1.48
CA SER A 151 6.01 7.94 2.48
C SER A 151 6.41 7.34 3.82
N LYS A 152 6.06 8.02 4.91
CA LYS A 152 6.14 7.43 6.26
C LYS A 152 5.14 6.28 6.39
N ALA A 153 5.47 5.30 7.23
CA ALA A 153 4.51 4.25 7.57
C ALA A 153 3.24 4.88 8.16
N ARG A 154 2.09 4.40 7.70
CA ARG A 154 0.77 4.81 8.18
C ARG A 154 0.27 3.84 9.22
N THR A 155 -0.66 4.29 10.02
CA THR A 155 -1.51 3.42 10.85
C THR A 155 -2.21 2.41 9.96
N MET A 156 -1.93 1.14 10.15
CA MET A 156 -2.49 0.09 9.30
C MET A 156 -3.65 -0.61 10.00
N GLY A 157 -4.82 -0.57 9.35
CA GLY A 157 -5.98 -1.36 9.73
C GLY A 157 -5.87 -2.77 9.16
N GLY A 158 -5.40 -3.72 9.96
CA GLY A 158 -5.35 -5.13 9.55
C GLY A 158 -6.72 -5.80 9.48
N LEU A 159 -7.68 -5.30 10.27
CA LEU A 159 -9.00 -5.87 10.40
C LEU A 159 -9.86 -5.78 9.14
N ILE A 160 -9.68 -4.73 8.34
CA ILE A 160 -10.49 -4.50 7.14
C ILE A 160 -10.39 -5.65 6.12
N ALA A 161 -9.22 -6.28 6.01
CA ALA A 161 -9.00 -7.42 5.13
C ALA A 161 -9.73 -8.70 5.59
N GLU A 162 -10.03 -8.78 6.87
CA GLU A 162 -10.67 -9.94 7.49
C GLU A 162 -12.19 -9.81 7.60
N CYS A 163 -12.73 -8.60 7.42
CA CYS A 163 -14.15 -8.33 7.51
C CYS A 163 -14.89 -8.67 6.21
N ARG A 164 -16.17 -8.97 6.33
CA ARG A 164 -17.03 -9.21 5.18
C ARG A 164 -17.33 -7.90 4.44
N SER A 165 -16.91 -7.81 3.18
CA SER A 165 -17.21 -6.68 2.32
C SER A 165 -18.53 -6.86 1.58
N PHE A 166 -19.33 -5.82 1.53
CA PHE A 166 -20.50 -5.68 0.66
C PHE A 166 -20.27 -4.54 -0.33
N SER A 167 -20.82 -4.69 -1.52
CA SER A 167 -20.69 -3.72 -2.61
C SER A 167 -22.05 -3.52 -3.29
N LEU A 168 -23.06 -3.15 -2.49
CA LEU A 168 -24.43 -2.99 -2.99
C LEU A 168 -24.86 -1.52 -2.93
N PRO A 169 -25.46 -0.97 -4.01
CA PRO A 169 -25.70 0.46 -4.20
C PRO A 169 -26.84 1.06 -3.36
N SER A 170 -27.47 0.30 -2.49
CA SER A 170 -28.58 0.78 -1.67
C SER A 170 -28.43 0.33 -0.22
N LYS A 171 -29.30 0.83 0.65
CA LYS A 171 -29.41 0.33 2.02
C LYS A 171 -29.59 -1.16 2.04
N ILE A 172 -28.65 -1.86 2.68
CA ILE A 172 -28.67 -3.30 2.80
C ILE A 172 -29.26 -3.65 4.15
N ALA A 173 -30.26 -4.52 4.16
CA ALA A 173 -30.73 -5.18 5.35
C ALA A 173 -30.25 -6.63 5.35
N VAL A 174 -29.30 -6.93 6.23
CA VAL A 174 -28.82 -8.30 6.41
C VAL A 174 -29.75 -9.00 7.40
N PRO A 175 -30.51 -10.03 6.99
CA PRO A 175 -31.39 -10.76 7.90
C PRO A 175 -30.55 -11.63 8.85
N VAL A 176 -30.80 -11.51 10.14
CA VAL A 176 -30.19 -12.32 11.20
C VAL A 176 -31.28 -13.15 11.86
N ALA A 177 -31.18 -14.46 11.70
CA ALA A 177 -32.12 -15.38 12.34
C ALA A 177 -31.77 -15.53 13.83
N THR A 178 -32.70 -15.24 14.70
CA THR A 178 -32.54 -15.50 16.14
C THR A 178 -32.81 -16.98 16.39
N PRO A 179 -31.90 -17.73 17.03
CA PRO A 179 -32.13 -19.10 17.41
C PRO A 179 -33.40 -19.23 18.25
N LYS A 180 -34.22 -20.20 17.97
CA LYS A 180 -35.40 -20.53 18.74
C LYS A 180 -35.07 -21.46 19.90
N ASP A 181 -36.00 -21.60 20.80
CA ASP A 181 -35.88 -22.54 21.92
C ASP A 181 -35.66 -23.95 21.43
N LYS A 182 -35.02 -24.76 22.24
CA LYS A 182 -34.80 -26.17 21.91
C LYS A 182 -36.15 -26.89 21.83
N ALA A 183 -36.27 -27.80 20.88
CA ALA A 183 -37.41 -28.68 20.83
C ALA A 183 -37.58 -29.43 22.18
N ALA A 184 -38.77 -29.43 22.70
CA ALA A 184 -39.12 -30.16 23.92
C ALA A 184 -39.48 -31.63 23.61
N TRP A 185 -39.21 -32.51 24.57
CA TRP A 185 -39.70 -33.88 24.50
C TRP A 185 -41.23 -33.89 24.57
N HIS A 186 -41.84 -34.50 23.60
CA HIS A 186 -43.30 -34.53 23.47
C HIS A 186 -43.90 -35.76 24.16
N THR A 187 -44.96 -35.54 24.89
CA THR A 187 -45.77 -36.61 25.43
C THR A 187 -46.92 -36.96 24.44
N GLU A 188 -47.11 -38.22 24.13
CA GLU A 188 -48.15 -38.65 23.19
C GLU A 188 -49.53 -38.10 23.57
N GLY A 189 -50.19 -37.46 22.59
CA GLY A 189 -51.51 -36.87 22.78
C GLY A 189 -51.54 -35.43 23.37
N ALA A 190 -50.39 -34.84 23.76
CA ALA A 190 -50.36 -33.46 24.21
C ALA A 190 -50.31 -32.48 23.02
N ALA A 191 -50.91 -31.31 23.16
CA ALA A 191 -50.74 -30.21 22.16
C ALA A 191 -49.39 -29.51 22.32
N VAL A 192 -48.73 -29.18 21.22
CA VAL A 192 -47.50 -28.37 21.21
C VAL A 192 -47.83 -27.00 20.64
N ASP A 193 -47.43 -25.96 21.34
CA ASP A 193 -47.61 -24.59 20.86
C ASP A 193 -46.68 -24.27 19.68
N SER A 194 -47.20 -23.57 18.69
CA SER A 194 -46.41 -23.12 17.55
C SER A 194 -45.67 -21.82 17.86
N GLU A 195 -44.38 -21.81 17.66
CA GLU A 195 -43.54 -20.57 17.76
C GLU A 195 -43.47 -19.86 16.43
N LYS A 196 -43.49 -18.50 16.50
CA LYS A 196 -43.22 -17.66 15.33
C LYS A 196 -41.74 -17.51 15.13
N VAL A 197 -41.28 -17.68 13.89
CA VAL A 197 -39.90 -17.34 13.51
C VAL A 197 -39.80 -15.84 13.45
N SER A 198 -38.90 -15.25 14.26
CA SER A 198 -38.53 -13.81 14.17
C SER A 198 -37.17 -13.68 13.51
N ILE A 199 -37.09 -12.78 12.56
CA ILE A 199 -35.85 -12.43 11.86
C ILE A 199 -35.59 -10.96 12.17
N ALA A 200 -34.46 -10.68 12.81
CA ALA A 200 -33.94 -9.34 12.96
C ALA A 200 -33.19 -8.93 11.68
N SER A 201 -33.08 -7.67 11.40
CA SER A 201 -32.27 -7.18 10.28
C SER A 201 -31.27 -6.14 10.75
N VAL A 202 -30.03 -6.26 10.30
CA VAL A 202 -29.01 -5.23 10.47
C VAL A 202 -28.95 -4.44 9.18
N THR A 203 -29.24 -3.14 9.25
CA THR A 203 -29.23 -2.25 8.08
C THR A 203 -27.95 -1.48 8.02
N PHE A 204 -27.37 -1.41 6.83
CA PHE A 204 -26.24 -0.54 6.49
C PHE A 204 -26.78 0.66 5.72
N ASP A 205 -26.55 1.87 6.24
CA ASP A 205 -27.14 3.10 5.71
C ASP A 205 -26.22 3.83 4.73
N GLY A 206 -24.93 3.83 4.95
CA GLY A 206 -23.93 4.55 4.18
C GLY A 206 -23.72 5.98 4.65
N TYR A 207 -22.51 6.26 5.12
CA TYR A 207 -22.04 7.58 5.53
C TYR A 207 -21.02 8.10 4.53
N GLU A 208 -21.03 9.40 4.29
CA GLU A 208 -20.12 10.03 3.34
C GLU A 208 -18.77 10.32 4.00
N ILE A 209 -17.70 9.84 3.38
CA ILE A 209 -16.33 10.12 3.78
C ILE A 209 -15.70 10.98 2.70
N MET A 210 -15.15 12.13 3.08
CA MET A 210 -14.55 13.05 2.13
C MET A 210 -13.21 13.61 2.63
N LYS A 211 -12.23 13.68 1.72
CA LYS A 211 -10.94 14.32 1.96
C LYS A 211 -10.59 15.20 0.76
N VAL A 212 -10.10 16.40 1.03
CA VAL A 212 -9.70 17.35 -0.01
C VAL A 212 -8.25 17.78 0.21
N PHE A 213 -7.45 17.77 -0.86
CA PHE A 213 -6.12 18.37 -0.93
C PHE A 213 -6.13 19.52 -1.92
N SER A 214 -5.65 20.70 -1.53
CA SER A 214 -5.54 21.88 -2.36
C SER A 214 -4.07 22.12 -2.74
N ILE A 215 -3.77 22.20 -4.03
CA ILE A 215 -2.44 22.40 -4.55
C ILE A 215 -2.38 23.67 -5.38
N SER A 216 -1.31 24.48 -5.24
CA SER A 216 -1.19 25.66 -6.07
C SER A 216 -0.90 25.29 -7.53
N ALA A 217 -1.46 26.08 -8.46
CA ALA A 217 -1.23 25.88 -9.89
C ALA A 217 0.26 25.93 -10.25
N LYS A 218 1.05 26.71 -9.52
CA LYS A 218 2.51 26.78 -9.67
C LYS A 218 3.19 25.46 -9.33
N VAL A 219 2.83 24.85 -8.19
CA VAL A 219 3.38 23.54 -7.77
C VAL A 219 3.00 22.47 -8.79
N ARG A 220 1.77 22.44 -9.29
CA ARG A 220 1.35 21.50 -10.32
C ARG A 220 2.17 21.62 -11.60
N THR A 221 2.45 22.85 -12.07
CA THR A 221 3.22 23.07 -13.30
C THR A 221 4.69 22.69 -13.13
N MET A 222 5.23 22.78 -11.91
CA MET A 222 6.61 22.45 -11.58
C MET A 222 6.77 21.03 -11.02
N SER A 223 5.67 20.34 -10.71
CA SER A 223 5.73 18.99 -10.16
C SER A 223 5.83 17.93 -11.25
N ILE A 224 6.41 16.82 -10.88
CA ILE A 224 6.63 15.67 -11.71
C ILE A 224 5.34 14.81 -11.72
N ASN A 225 5.14 14.02 -12.78
CA ASN A 225 4.00 13.10 -12.89
C ASN A 225 3.86 12.15 -11.67
N ALA A 226 4.97 11.81 -11.00
CA ALA A 226 4.98 11.02 -9.77
C ALA A 226 4.20 11.69 -8.62
N PHE A 227 4.13 13.02 -8.58
CA PHE A 227 3.44 13.74 -7.52
C PHE A 227 1.91 13.63 -7.62
N GLU A 228 1.34 13.67 -8.83
CA GLU A 228 -0.11 13.46 -9.00
C GLU A 228 -0.49 12.03 -8.62
N SER A 229 0.30 11.03 -9.02
CA SER A 229 0.10 9.63 -8.63
C SER A 229 0.18 9.44 -7.11
N TYR A 230 1.13 10.08 -6.45
CA TYR A 230 1.27 10.06 -5.00
C TYR A 230 0.04 10.66 -4.31
N LEU A 231 -0.48 11.81 -4.80
CA LEU A 231 -1.67 12.43 -4.21
C LEU A 231 -2.92 11.55 -4.30
N VAL A 232 -3.10 10.87 -5.43
CA VAL A 232 -4.19 9.91 -5.62
C VAL A 232 -4.06 8.75 -4.64
N GLN A 233 -2.87 8.19 -4.49
CA GLN A 233 -2.60 7.12 -3.51
C GLN A 233 -2.82 7.61 -2.08
N GLU A 234 -2.36 8.81 -1.76
CA GLU A 234 -2.50 9.41 -0.44
C GLU A 234 -3.97 9.67 -0.08
N LEU A 235 -4.77 10.19 -1.01
CA LEU A 235 -6.20 10.38 -0.83
C LEU A 235 -6.93 9.05 -0.60
N THR A 236 -6.61 8.05 -1.41
CA THR A 236 -7.16 6.69 -1.27
C THR A 236 -6.82 6.10 0.10
N ALA A 237 -5.55 6.22 0.51
CA ALA A 237 -5.09 5.72 1.78
C ALA A 237 -5.78 6.42 2.97
N CYS A 238 -5.99 7.74 2.91
CA CYS A 238 -6.72 8.48 3.94
C CYS A 238 -8.17 7.97 4.11
N VAL A 239 -8.86 7.69 3.00
CA VAL A 239 -10.24 7.17 3.07
C VAL A 239 -10.26 5.75 3.66
N MET A 240 -9.35 4.88 3.23
CA MET A 240 -9.25 3.51 3.74
C MET A 240 -8.87 3.48 5.23
N GLU A 241 -7.99 4.36 5.68
CA GLU A 241 -7.63 4.51 7.09
C GLU A 241 -8.84 4.94 7.94
N THR A 242 -9.66 5.87 7.44
CA THR A 242 -10.90 6.28 8.11
C THR A 242 -11.89 5.11 8.25
N ILE A 243 -12.04 4.28 7.22
CA ILE A 243 -12.90 3.09 7.27
C ILE A 243 -12.34 2.05 8.25
N ALA A 244 -11.03 1.84 8.24
CA ALA A 244 -10.37 0.91 9.14
C ALA A 244 -10.52 1.32 10.61
N ASP A 245 -10.39 2.62 10.92
CA ASP A 245 -10.64 3.14 12.25
C ASP A 245 -12.12 2.97 12.65
N ALA A 246 -13.04 3.28 11.75
CA ALA A 246 -14.48 3.15 12.01
C ALA A 246 -14.92 1.70 12.29
N LEU A 247 -14.25 0.68 11.72
CA LEU A 247 -14.52 -0.73 12.03
C LEU A 247 -14.31 -1.07 13.50
N ILE A 248 -13.40 -0.38 14.18
CA ILE A 248 -13.07 -0.62 15.58
C ILE A 248 -13.74 0.43 16.48
N ASN A 249 -13.51 1.71 16.21
CA ASN A 249 -13.83 2.83 17.09
C ASN A 249 -15.12 3.58 16.67
N GLY A 250 -15.70 3.30 15.52
CA GLY A 250 -16.86 4.01 15.00
C GLY A 250 -18.01 4.05 15.98
N THR A 251 -18.59 5.24 16.20
CA THR A 251 -19.63 5.48 17.23
C THR A 251 -21.04 5.22 16.73
N GLY A 252 -21.27 5.09 15.43
CA GLY A 252 -22.59 4.95 14.82
C GLY A 252 -23.37 6.26 14.70
N SER A 253 -22.76 7.40 15.05
CA SER A 253 -23.34 8.73 14.86
C SER A 253 -22.56 9.43 13.74
N ASP A 254 -23.22 9.67 12.61
CA ASP A 254 -22.62 10.22 11.38
C ASP A 254 -21.40 9.46 10.84
N GLN A 255 -21.22 8.24 11.29
CA GLN A 255 -20.17 7.31 10.88
C GLN A 255 -20.59 5.86 11.13
N GLY A 256 -19.87 4.90 10.58
CA GLY A 256 -20.13 3.47 10.85
C GLY A 256 -20.08 3.12 12.32
N THR A 257 -20.64 1.98 12.67
CA THR A 257 -20.65 1.47 14.05
C THR A 257 -19.54 0.44 14.20
N GLY A 258 -18.54 0.75 14.98
CA GLY A 258 -17.39 -0.13 15.23
C GLY A 258 -17.68 -1.23 16.25
N LEU A 259 -16.70 -2.12 16.42
CA LEU A 259 -16.79 -3.23 17.37
C LEU A 259 -16.89 -2.75 18.81
N LEU A 260 -16.11 -1.73 19.20
CA LEU A 260 -16.06 -1.29 20.58
C LEU A 260 -17.35 -0.60 21.02
N SER A 261 -17.99 0.16 20.14
CA SER A 261 -19.22 0.91 20.43
C SER A 261 -20.50 0.15 20.07
N GLY A 262 -20.46 -0.67 19.02
CA GLY A 262 -21.63 -1.40 18.51
C GLY A 262 -22.02 -2.64 19.30
N ILE A 263 -21.17 -3.09 20.21
CA ILE A 263 -21.40 -4.27 21.04
C ILE A 263 -21.59 -3.82 22.49
N THR A 264 -22.64 -4.32 23.12
CA THR A 264 -22.83 -4.12 24.56
C THR A 264 -21.93 -5.10 25.32
N TRP A 265 -20.88 -4.56 25.95
CA TRP A 265 -19.91 -5.35 26.69
C TRP A 265 -20.37 -5.62 28.13
N VAL A 266 -20.72 -6.88 28.41
CA VAL A 266 -21.18 -7.36 29.71
C VAL A 266 -20.02 -7.99 30.48
N LYS A 267 -19.64 -7.39 31.60
CA LYS A 267 -18.48 -7.79 32.41
C LYS A 267 -18.77 -8.95 33.37
N THR A 268 -20.01 -9.06 33.85
CA THR A 268 -20.38 -10.05 34.88
C THR A 268 -21.80 -10.54 34.62
N GLY A 269 -22.11 -11.76 35.07
CA GLY A 269 -23.44 -12.34 35.00
C GLY A 269 -23.76 -13.07 33.71
N ALA A 270 -25.05 -13.25 33.43
CA ALA A 270 -25.52 -13.94 32.23
C ALA A 270 -25.21 -13.10 30.98
N GLY A 271 -24.67 -13.76 29.95
CA GLY A 271 -24.27 -13.04 28.70
C GLY A 271 -22.93 -12.32 28.79
N LYS A 272 -22.08 -12.64 29.77
CA LYS A 272 -20.72 -12.12 29.87
C LYS A 272 -20.00 -12.33 28.55
N ASN A 273 -19.48 -11.23 28.00
CA ASN A 273 -18.67 -11.20 26.76
C ASN A 273 -17.47 -10.27 26.87
N ASN A 274 -17.17 -9.79 28.09
CA ASN A 274 -16.01 -8.98 28.39
C ASN A 274 -15.27 -9.52 29.60
N VAL A 275 -13.96 -9.75 29.44
CA VAL A 275 -13.00 -10.05 30.52
C VAL A 275 -12.23 -8.78 30.83
N GLN A 276 -12.74 -7.99 31.76
CA GLN A 276 -12.09 -6.74 32.15
C GLN A 276 -11.17 -6.93 33.34
N ILE A 277 -9.95 -6.44 33.20
CA ILE A 277 -8.92 -6.44 34.25
C ILE A 277 -8.94 -5.07 34.93
N ALA A 278 -8.75 -5.05 36.25
CA ALA A 278 -8.66 -3.79 36.99
C ALA A 278 -7.48 -2.91 36.48
N ALA A 279 -7.59 -1.60 36.61
CA ALA A 279 -6.55 -0.66 36.15
C ALA A 279 -5.14 -0.94 36.74
N SER A 280 -5.08 -1.39 38.00
CA SER A 280 -3.85 -1.81 38.66
C SER A 280 -3.43 -3.26 38.40
N GLY A 281 -4.28 -4.04 37.74
CA GLY A 281 -4.05 -5.47 37.47
C GLY A 281 -3.12 -5.70 36.27
N SER A 282 -2.57 -6.89 36.19
CA SER A 282 -1.80 -7.37 35.05
C SER A 282 -2.58 -8.47 34.31
N PHE A 283 -2.40 -8.56 33.01
CA PHE A 283 -2.92 -9.64 32.21
C PHE A 283 -2.29 -10.97 32.64
N THR A 284 -3.11 -11.98 32.74
CA THR A 284 -2.68 -13.34 33.10
C THR A 284 -3.13 -14.33 32.03
N TYR A 285 -2.47 -15.47 31.97
CA TYR A 285 -2.88 -16.57 31.09
C TYR A 285 -4.32 -17.00 31.33
N ALA A 286 -4.76 -16.98 32.61
CA ALA A 286 -6.15 -17.31 32.98
C ALA A 286 -7.17 -16.39 32.31
N ASN A 287 -6.87 -15.09 32.18
CA ASN A 287 -7.76 -14.14 31.50
C ASN A 287 -7.91 -14.47 30.01
N VAL A 288 -6.79 -14.85 29.35
CA VAL A 288 -6.81 -15.24 27.94
C VAL A 288 -7.63 -16.52 27.74
N VAL A 289 -7.43 -17.51 28.60
CA VAL A 289 -8.21 -18.77 28.57
C VAL A 289 -9.71 -18.50 28.84
N GLU A 290 -10.02 -17.62 29.78
CA GLU A 290 -11.40 -17.21 30.07
C GLU A 290 -12.05 -16.55 28.86
N THR A 291 -11.33 -15.67 28.16
CA THR A 291 -11.84 -15.01 26.94
C THR A 291 -12.18 -16.03 25.86
N VAL A 292 -11.35 -17.03 25.65
CA VAL A 292 -11.63 -18.12 24.72
C VAL A 292 -12.81 -18.98 25.16
N ALA A 293 -12.93 -19.23 26.47
CA ALA A 293 -14.02 -20.03 27.03
C ALA A 293 -15.40 -19.34 26.89
N LEU A 294 -15.42 -18.00 26.89
CA LEU A 294 -16.66 -17.22 26.71
C LEU A 294 -17.17 -17.26 25.27
N LEU A 295 -16.30 -17.48 24.29
CA LEU A 295 -16.71 -17.58 22.90
C LEU A 295 -17.51 -18.89 22.67
N LYS A 296 -18.77 -18.77 22.28
CA LYS A 296 -19.58 -19.92 21.96
C LYS A 296 -18.99 -20.74 20.81
N ARG A 297 -18.98 -22.06 20.92
CA ARG A 297 -18.40 -22.97 19.92
C ARG A 297 -18.86 -22.70 18.48
N GLY A 298 -20.11 -22.27 18.29
CA GLY A 298 -20.65 -21.96 16.96
C GLY A 298 -19.93 -20.80 16.26
N TYR A 299 -19.29 -19.91 17.03
CA TYR A 299 -18.57 -18.74 16.51
C TYR A 299 -17.05 -18.95 16.47
N SER A 300 -16.53 -20.03 17.05
CA SER A 300 -15.09 -20.27 17.16
C SER A 300 -14.41 -20.66 15.83
N ASN A 301 -15.17 -21.18 14.87
CA ASN A 301 -14.61 -21.56 13.58
C ASN A 301 -14.27 -20.30 12.76
N GLY A 302 -12.99 -20.13 12.43
CA GLY A 302 -12.50 -18.94 11.75
C GLY A 302 -12.40 -17.68 12.63
N ALA A 303 -12.53 -17.83 13.95
CA ALA A 303 -12.30 -16.74 14.88
C ALA A 303 -10.82 -16.37 14.90
N LYS A 304 -10.53 -15.06 15.06
CA LYS A 304 -9.19 -14.49 15.14
C LYS A 304 -9.11 -13.49 16.28
N TRP A 305 -7.93 -13.32 16.82
CA TRP A 305 -7.63 -12.21 17.73
C TRP A 305 -7.35 -10.94 16.94
N CYS A 306 -7.94 -9.82 17.36
CA CYS A 306 -7.58 -8.49 16.88
C CYS A 306 -7.02 -7.68 18.04
N MET A 307 -5.82 -7.14 17.88
CA MET A 307 -5.13 -6.32 18.87
C MET A 307 -4.07 -5.48 18.20
N ASN A 308 -3.58 -4.45 18.90
CA ASN A 308 -2.45 -3.68 18.39
C ASN A 308 -1.11 -4.38 18.67
N ASN A 309 -0.08 -3.93 17.97
CA ASN A 309 1.27 -4.51 18.07
C ASN A 309 1.84 -4.40 19.49
N ALA A 310 1.59 -3.29 20.18
CA ALA A 310 2.06 -3.07 21.55
C ALA A 310 1.43 -4.09 22.54
N THR A 311 0.13 -4.34 22.41
CA THR A 311 -0.57 -5.33 23.24
C THR A 311 -0.07 -6.75 22.96
N LEU A 312 0.16 -7.10 21.71
CA LEU A 312 0.66 -8.42 21.35
C LEU A 312 2.01 -8.71 22.01
N TYR A 313 2.99 -7.82 21.81
CA TYR A 313 4.35 -8.08 22.27
C TYR A 313 4.53 -7.82 23.78
N ASN A 314 3.97 -6.74 24.32
CA ASN A 314 4.15 -6.40 25.72
C ASN A 314 3.26 -7.23 26.64
N VAL A 315 2.05 -7.60 26.21
CA VAL A 315 1.08 -8.30 27.04
C VAL A 315 1.13 -9.79 26.75
N PHE A 316 0.83 -10.25 25.55
CA PHE A 316 0.69 -11.68 25.25
C PHE A 316 2.03 -12.40 25.25
N TYR A 317 3.01 -11.93 24.47
CA TYR A 317 4.34 -12.55 24.46
C TYR A 317 5.17 -12.23 25.72
N GLY A 318 4.81 -11.16 26.41
CA GLY A 318 5.39 -10.84 27.73
C GLY A 318 4.88 -11.72 28.89
N MET A 319 3.84 -12.55 28.69
CA MET A 319 3.32 -13.43 29.72
C MET A 319 4.31 -14.56 30.03
N THR A 320 4.64 -14.72 31.30
CA THR A 320 5.51 -15.77 31.78
C THR A 320 4.81 -16.65 32.80
N ASP A 321 5.24 -17.89 32.91
CA ASP A 321 4.83 -18.81 33.98
C ASP A 321 5.53 -18.44 35.33
N GLN A 322 5.22 -19.21 36.36
CA GLN A 322 5.86 -19.02 37.70
C GLN A 322 7.39 -19.19 37.68
N ASN A 323 7.91 -19.88 36.66
CA ASN A 323 9.35 -20.10 36.45
C ASN A 323 9.96 -19.08 35.45
N LYS A 324 9.25 -17.99 35.14
CA LYS A 324 9.65 -16.94 34.17
C LYS A 324 9.90 -17.45 32.76
N ARG A 325 9.25 -18.55 32.36
CA ARG A 325 9.28 -19.04 30.99
C ARG A 325 8.16 -18.39 30.20
N PRO A 326 8.40 -17.95 28.96
CA PRO A 326 7.35 -17.39 28.13
C PRO A 326 6.27 -18.47 27.86
N ILE A 327 5.00 -18.08 28.03
CA ILE A 327 3.86 -18.99 27.81
C ILE A 327 3.53 -19.05 26.32
N PHE A 328 3.57 -17.90 25.66
CA PHE A 328 3.38 -17.80 24.22
C PHE A 328 4.75 -17.61 23.55
N ILE A 329 5.04 -18.47 22.59
CA ILE A 329 6.31 -18.41 21.85
C ILE A 329 5.95 -18.10 20.40
N ALA A 330 6.49 -17.00 19.87
CA ALA A 330 6.40 -16.72 18.46
C ALA A 330 7.19 -17.78 17.67
N ASP A 331 6.59 -18.33 16.62
CA ASP A 331 7.33 -19.22 15.73
C ASP A 331 8.26 -18.38 14.83
N PRO A 332 9.60 -18.49 15.01
CA PRO A 332 10.54 -17.69 14.23
C PRO A 332 10.57 -18.05 12.73
N LYS A 333 9.91 -19.13 12.36
CA LYS A 333 9.80 -19.57 10.95
C LYS A 333 8.49 -19.15 10.28
N ALA A 334 7.50 -18.69 11.05
CA ALA A 334 6.24 -18.24 10.51
C ALA A 334 6.36 -16.77 10.08
N GLU A 335 6.05 -16.48 8.85
CA GLU A 335 5.93 -15.10 8.34
C GLU A 335 4.70 -14.38 8.93
N THR A 336 3.83 -15.12 9.60
CA THR A 336 2.61 -14.60 10.23
C THR A 336 2.86 -14.28 11.70
N VAL A 337 2.10 -13.33 12.21
CA VAL A 337 2.21 -12.75 13.57
C VAL A 337 2.05 -13.76 14.71
N GLY A 338 1.79 -15.02 14.39
CA GLY A 338 1.65 -16.12 15.35
C GLY A 338 0.22 -16.44 15.73
N LYS A 339 0.09 -17.43 16.61
CA LYS A 339 -1.20 -17.93 17.11
C LYS A 339 -1.25 -17.84 18.62
N VAL A 340 -2.38 -17.40 19.15
CA VAL A 340 -2.66 -17.39 20.58
C VAL A 340 -3.78 -18.39 20.85
N LEU A 341 -3.48 -19.44 21.61
CA LEU A 341 -4.40 -20.54 21.92
C LEU A 341 -5.06 -21.17 20.67
N GLY A 342 -4.30 -21.27 19.57
CA GLY A 342 -4.76 -21.87 18.32
C GLY A 342 -5.51 -20.94 17.38
N PHE A 343 -5.79 -19.70 17.78
CA PHE A 343 -6.40 -18.67 16.93
C PHE A 343 -5.33 -17.75 16.33
N ASP A 344 -5.50 -17.40 15.06
CA ASP A 344 -4.64 -16.47 14.38
C ASP A 344 -4.78 -15.05 14.97
N VAL A 345 -3.71 -14.26 14.88
CA VAL A 345 -3.70 -12.88 15.36
C VAL A 345 -3.71 -11.93 14.18
N VAL A 346 -4.59 -10.96 14.22
CA VAL A 346 -4.66 -9.83 13.29
C VAL A 346 -4.17 -8.60 14.04
N ILE A 347 -3.14 -7.96 13.52
CA ILE A 347 -2.66 -6.69 14.08
C ILE A 347 -3.43 -5.55 13.43
N ASP A 348 -3.99 -4.69 14.28
CA ASP A 348 -4.64 -3.46 13.85
C ASP A 348 -4.23 -2.32 14.79
N ASP A 349 -3.61 -1.30 14.23
CA ASP A 349 -3.08 -0.18 15.01
C ASP A 349 -4.18 0.74 15.58
N ASN A 350 -5.43 0.61 15.08
CA ASN A 350 -6.57 1.36 15.60
C ASN A 350 -7.14 0.75 16.91
N MET A 351 -6.69 -0.47 17.27
CA MET A 351 -7.06 -1.07 18.56
C MET A 351 -6.41 -0.31 19.73
N PRO A 352 -7.18 -0.03 20.79
CA PRO A 352 -6.61 0.57 22.00
C PRO A 352 -5.53 -0.30 22.63
N ASP A 353 -4.60 0.35 23.32
CA ASP A 353 -3.60 -0.37 24.13
C ASP A 353 -4.27 -1.21 25.22
N ASN A 354 -3.72 -2.38 25.46
CA ASN A 354 -4.23 -3.32 26.46
C ASN A 354 -5.68 -3.75 26.21
N ALA A 355 -6.09 -3.82 24.94
CA ALA A 355 -7.36 -4.38 24.54
C ALA A 355 -7.12 -5.39 23.42
N ALA A 356 -7.90 -6.48 23.44
CA ALA A 356 -7.92 -7.50 22.42
C ALA A 356 -9.34 -8.02 22.24
N ILE A 357 -9.77 -8.21 21.01
CA ILE A 357 -11.09 -8.78 20.69
C ILE A 357 -10.86 -10.12 20.01
N LEU A 358 -11.53 -11.14 20.51
CA LEU A 358 -11.61 -12.47 19.89
C LEU A 358 -12.95 -12.61 19.19
N GLY A 359 -12.95 -12.91 17.90
CA GLY A 359 -14.21 -13.11 17.18
C GLY A 359 -14.02 -13.55 15.74
N ASN A 360 -15.12 -13.92 15.10
CA ASN A 360 -15.12 -14.27 13.68
C ASN A 360 -15.56 -13.06 12.84
N TYR A 361 -14.59 -12.33 12.37
CA TYR A 361 -14.78 -11.09 11.60
C TYR A 361 -15.36 -11.37 10.21
N ALA A 362 -14.91 -12.44 9.56
CA ALA A 362 -15.31 -12.78 8.19
C ALA A 362 -16.81 -13.04 8.02
N GLN A 363 -17.48 -13.49 9.08
CA GLN A 363 -18.91 -13.80 9.02
C GLN A 363 -19.79 -12.77 9.72
N TYR A 364 -19.29 -12.17 10.80
CA TYR A 364 -20.13 -11.40 11.72
C TYR A 364 -19.75 -9.91 11.86
N MET A 365 -18.69 -9.47 11.18
CA MET A 365 -18.39 -8.04 10.99
C MET A 365 -18.47 -7.71 9.51
N GLY A 366 -19.25 -6.69 9.17
CA GLY A 366 -19.42 -6.29 7.78
C GLY A 366 -19.19 -4.80 7.55
N TYR A 367 -18.71 -4.47 6.37
CA TYR A 367 -18.72 -3.10 5.87
C TYR A 367 -19.28 -3.09 4.44
N ASN A 368 -19.97 -2.01 4.11
CA ASN A 368 -20.52 -1.77 2.77
C ASN A 368 -19.85 -0.53 2.17
N MET A 369 -19.36 -0.67 0.95
CA MET A 369 -18.80 0.43 0.16
C MET A 369 -19.32 0.28 -1.29
N PRO A 370 -20.48 0.89 -1.62
CA PRO A 370 -21.19 0.63 -2.87
C PRO A 370 -20.40 0.97 -4.12
N GLU A 371 -19.81 2.16 -4.18
CA GLU A 371 -19.19 2.71 -5.39
C GLU A 371 -17.66 2.75 -5.35
N GLY A 372 -17.07 2.27 -4.23
CA GLY A 372 -15.64 2.42 -4.03
C GLY A 372 -15.25 3.85 -3.71
N ILE A 373 -14.02 4.23 -4.05
CA ILE A 373 -13.48 5.58 -3.81
C ILE A 373 -13.47 6.34 -5.12
N SER A 374 -14.22 7.45 -5.19
CA SER A 374 -14.18 8.37 -6.32
C SER A 374 -13.17 9.49 -6.07
N ILE A 375 -12.34 9.79 -7.06
CA ILE A 375 -11.37 10.89 -6.99
C ILE A 375 -11.69 11.90 -8.07
N GLU A 376 -11.93 13.13 -7.66
CA GLU A 376 -12.30 14.23 -8.55
C GLU A 376 -11.32 15.38 -8.41
N THR A 377 -11.15 16.13 -9.49
CA THR A 377 -10.29 17.32 -9.52
C THR A 377 -11.12 18.54 -9.91
N SER A 378 -11.07 19.59 -9.10
CA SER A 378 -11.72 20.86 -9.39
C SER A 378 -10.69 22.00 -9.53
N ARG A 379 -10.87 22.83 -10.55
CA ARG A 379 -10.08 24.05 -10.77
C ARG A 379 -10.90 25.31 -10.45
N GLU A 380 -12.17 25.15 -10.17
CA GLU A 380 -13.13 26.25 -10.01
C GLU A 380 -13.37 26.60 -8.54
N SER A 381 -13.37 25.61 -7.64
CA SER A 381 -13.65 25.78 -6.21
C SER A 381 -12.74 26.81 -5.52
N SER A 382 -11.47 26.84 -5.88
CA SER A 382 -10.44 27.72 -5.32
C SER A 382 -9.84 28.68 -6.35
N PHE A 383 -10.60 29.03 -7.40
CA PHE A 383 -10.12 29.85 -8.52
C PHE A 383 -9.45 31.15 -8.09
N ARG A 384 -10.04 31.90 -7.15
CA ARG A 384 -9.48 33.17 -6.65
C ARG A 384 -8.14 33.00 -5.91
N LYS A 385 -7.86 31.81 -5.39
CA LYS A 385 -6.61 31.49 -4.68
C LYS A 385 -5.55 30.88 -5.60
N GLY A 386 -5.88 30.59 -6.86
CA GLY A 386 -5.00 29.90 -7.79
C GLY A 386 -4.66 28.47 -7.38
N LEU A 387 -5.60 27.81 -6.67
CA LEU A 387 -5.43 26.43 -6.21
C LEU A 387 -6.24 25.48 -7.08
N ILE A 388 -5.80 24.24 -7.12
CA ILE A 388 -6.48 23.11 -7.73
C ILE A 388 -6.80 22.14 -6.60
N ASP A 389 -8.06 21.76 -6.47
CA ASP A 389 -8.53 20.91 -5.39
C ASP A 389 -8.72 19.47 -5.93
N TYR A 390 -8.13 18.51 -5.23
CA TYR A 390 -8.32 17.07 -5.41
C TYR A 390 -9.17 16.56 -4.27
N ARG A 391 -10.30 15.95 -4.59
CA ARG A 391 -11.26 15.41 -3.62
C ARG A 391 -11.35 13.89 -3.79
N ALA A 392 -11.14 13.16 -2.71
CA ALA A 392 -11.60 11.78 -2.61
C ALA A 392 -12.91 11.74 -1.84
N MET A 393 -13.85 10.98 -2.32
CA MET A 393 -15.14 10.72 -1.71
C MET A 393 -15.45 9.24 -1.77
N ALA A 394 -16.00 8.72 -0.67
CA ALA A 394 -16.54 7.37 -0.59
C ALA A 394 -17.78 7.38 0.28
N ILE A 395 -18.70 6.50 0.00
CA ILE A 395 -19.84 6.19 0.86
C ILE A 395 -19.56 4.84 1.49
N ALA A 396 -19.49 4.78 2.82
CA ALA A 396 -19.24 3.55 3.54
C ALA A 396 -20.03 3.46 4.82
N ASP A 397 -20.38 2.26 5.24
CA ASP A 397 -20.93 1.95 6.55
C ASP A 397 -20.35 0.62 7.04
N CYS A 398 -20.15 0.51 8.34
CA CYS A 398 -19.70 -0.73 8.97
C CYS A 398 -20.51 -1.01 10.22
N LYS A 399 -20.83 -2.29 10.44
CA LYS A 399 -21.58 -2.72 11.63
C LYS A 399 -21.27 -4.18 11.99
N PRO A 400 -21.23 -4.52 13.30
CA PRO A 400 -21.27 -5.90 13.71
C PRO A 400 -22.64 -6.51 13.40
N ILE A 401 -22.66 -7.63 12.68
CA ILE A 401 -23.88 -8.32 12.25
C ILE A 401 -24.45 -9.14 13.42
N VAL A 402 -23.57 -9.84 14.15
CA VAL A 402 -23.93 -10.61 15.33
C VAL A 402 -23.00 -10.28 16.47
N THR A 403 -23.52 -9.62 17.48
CA THR A 403 -22.73 -9.13 18.62
C THR A 403 -22.20 -10.24 19.54
N GLU A 404 -22.90 -11.38 19.63
CA GLU A 404 -22.51 -12.55 20.44
C GLU A 404 -21.27 -13.30 19.89
N ALA A 405 -20.85 -12.99 18.67
CA ALA A 405 -19.69 -13.61 18.04
C ALA A 405 -18.34 -13.02 18.46
N PHE A 406 -18.37 -12.05 19.38
CA PHE A 406 -17.19 -11.30 19.81
C PHE A 406 -17.06 -11.30 21.32
N VAL A 407 -15.82 -11.44 21.81
CA VAL A 407 -15.45 -11.36 23.21
C VAL A 407 -14.30 -10.39 23.37
N LEU A 408 -14.45 -9.44 24.28
CA LEU A 408 -13.44 -8.41 24.59
C LEU A 408 -12.60 -8.84 25.80
N LEU A 409 -11.33 -8.66 25.69
CA LEU A 409 -10.38 -8.68 26.80
C LEU A 409 -9.78 -7.29 26.89
N ASP A 410 -10.04 -6.57 27.98
CA ASP A 410 -9.59 -5.20 28.14
C ASP A 410 -9.09 -4.92 29.57
N LYS A 411 -8.36 -3.82 29.69
CA LYS A 411 -7.94 -3.27 30.99
C LYS A 411 -8.77 -2.01 31.26
N ALA A 412 -9.31 -1.91 32.46
CA ALA A 412 -10.04 -0.71 32.87
C ALA A 412 -9.12 0.51 32.78
N THR A 413 -9.62 1.61 32.24
CA THR A 413 -8.98 2.91 32.35
C THR A 413 -8.99 3.37 33.81
N ALA A 414 -7.89 3.97 34.25
CA ALA A 414 -7.71 4.45 35.62
C ALA A 414 -8.61 5.65 35.92
#